data_70c9453ba250210c0973344f5db932eb
#
_entry.id   70c9453ba250210c0973344f5db932eb
#
_cell.length_a   1.000
_cell.length_b   1.000
_cell.length_c   1.000
_cell.angle_alpha   90.00
_cell.angle_beta   90.00
_cell.angle_gamma   90.00
#
_symmetry.space_group_name_H-M   'P 1'
#
loop_
_entity.id
_entity.type
_entity.pdbx_description
1 polymer ?
#
loop_
_entity_poly.entity_id
_entity_poly.type
_entity_poly.pdbx_seq_one_letter_code
_entity_poly.pdbx_strand_id
1 'polypeptide(L)'
;MTDFEDMDSTNSDDAPNVGKNRSALRKLFDDTRKRLVETGTRNRLVHVNRANTRGNVLNIINERSDDVFSFLSTKKMRFLAIGKDKDDTSGELHLVHAGDEGFDDGRYGDNQLEVKLGPDALQKRLLKIAREAKTAEEEQGINILYLALGFMTWFEDKNSAVSREAPLILLPVELKRNERTSTYDVQIRGDDIVTNLPLAQRMKDDFGIELPDLEVGDNWQPSDYFDLVEETVSERARWKIDRDGIQLGFFSFAKLLMYLDLDPDRWPDGSLEEHGLVKGLLHEGFEGEEPAIGDQDRLDEILPPSEIFHVVDADSSQTKVIEEVRRGRNLVVQGPPGTGKSQTITNIIATAAREGKTVLFVAEKMAALSVVHDRLVKTGLADICLELHSKASNKKAVLAELGRTLTAAGAIPNVPGPPDSLRAARDR
;
A
#
# COMPACT_ATOMS: atom_id res chain seq x y z
N MET A 1 19.17 2.79 -69.56
CA MET A 1 20.26 3.73 -69.34
C MET A 1 19.66 4.99 -68.79
N THR A 2 19.60 5.06 -67.51
CA THR A 2 19.66 6.31 -66.67
C THR A 2 19.51 5.87 -65.23
N ASP A 3 20.49 6.24 -64.50
CA ASP A 3 20.80 5.88 -63.14
C ASP A 3 19.80 6.45 -62.15
N PHE A 4 19.41 5.66 -61.13
CA PHE A 4 18.87 6.13 -59.87
C PHE A 4 19.96 5.87 -58.81
N GLU A 5 20.67 6.92 -58.47
CA GLU A 5 21.54 6.96 -57.30
C GLU A 5 20.78 7.28 -56.05
N ASP A 6 21.08 6.53 -55.04
CA ASP A 6 20.94 6.63 -53.61
C ASP A 6 20.60 8.00 -52.98
N MET A 7 19.60 8.02 -52.15
CA MET A 7 19.48 8.91 -51.02
C MET A 7 19.05 8.11 -49.79
N ASP A 8 20.03 7.39 -49.23
CA ASP A 8 19.89 6.86 -47.88
C ASP A 8 20.87 7.63 -46.96
N SER A 9 20.32 8.61 -46.21
CA SER A 9 21.02 9.26 -45.11
C SER A 9 20.06 9.42 -43.94
N THR A 10 19.71 8.30 -43.32
CA THR A 10 19.08 8.31 -42.01
C THR A 10 20.15 8.58 -40.97
N ASN A 11 19.95 9.70 -40.27
CA ASN A 11 20.70 10.17 -39.13
C ASN A 11 20.97 9.08 -38.08
N SER A 12 22.24 8.75 -37.89
CA SER A 12 22.75 7.85 -36.86
C SER A 12 23.25 8.59 -35.59
N ASP A 13 22.86 9.84 -35.38
CA ASP A 13 23.39 10.65 -34.29
C ASP A 13 22.58 10.55 -32.97
N ASP A 14 21.41 9.91 -32.95
CA ASP A 14 20.58 9.82 -31.74
C ASP A 14 20.90 8.61 -30.82
N ALA A 15 21.60 7.61 -31.30
CA ALA A 15 21.88 6.40 -30.54
C ALA A 15 22.74 6.56 -29.26
N PRO A 16 23.78 7.42 -29.22
CA PRO A 16 24.62 7.58 -28.02
C PRO A 16 23.96 8.37 -26.89
N ASN A 17 22.93 9.16 -27.17
CA ASN A 17 22.26 10.00 -26.15
C ASN A 17 21.17 9.20 -25.41
N VAL A 18 20.46 8.32 -26.09
CA VAL A 18 19.43 7.46 -25.49
C VAL A 18 20.02 6.50 -24.46
N GLY A 19 21.18 5.90 -24.74
CA GLY A 19 21.85 5.01 -23.78
C GLY A 19 22.37 5.71 -22.52
N LYS A 20 22.84 6.95 -22.64
CA LYS A 20 23.32 7.75 -21.50
C LYS A 20 22.14 8.20 -20.61
N ASN A 21 21.04 8.60 -21.20
CA ASN A 21 19.84 9.05 -20.48
C ASN A 21 19.18 7.87 -19.76
N ARG A 22 19.09 6.71 -20.38
CA ARG A 22 18.61 5.47 -19.76
C ARG A 22 19.45 5.10 -18.54
N SER A 23 20.79 5.17 -18.66
CA SER A 23 21.71 4.92 -17.53
C SER A 23 21.55 5.92 -16.39
N ALA A 24 21.32 7.19 -16.68
CA ALA A 24 21.10 8.23 -15.67
C ALA A 24 19.78 8.04 -14.91
N LEU A 25 18.69 7.73 -15.61
CA LEU A 25 17.39 7.43 -14.99
C LEU A 25 17.45 6.14 -14.15
N ARG A 26 18.08 5.09 -14.64
CA ARG A 26 18.26 3.84 -13.90
C ARG A 26 19.02 4.08 -12.60
N LYS A 27 20.08 4.86 -12.63
CA LYS A 27 20.82 5.26 -11.42
C LYS A 27 19.93 6.06 -10.45
N LEU A 28 19.10 6.97 -10.95
CA LEU A 28 18.16 7.72 -10.12
C LEU A 28 17.12 6.83 -9.46
N PHE A 29 16.57 5.84 -10.18
CA PHE A 29 15.69 4.84 -9.61
C PHE A 29 16.39 4.03 -8.51
N ASP A 30 17.60 3.54 -8.75
CA ASP A 30 18.37 2.79 -7.77
C ASP A 30 18.67 3.62 -6.50
N ASP A 31 19.05 4.87 -6.66
CA ASP A 31 19.30 5.76 -5.53
C ASP A 31 18.00 6.09 -4.76
N THR A 32 16.88 6.24 -5.46
CA THR A 32 15.56 6.46 -4.85
C THR A 32 15.08 5.21 -4.13
N ARG A 33 15.23 4.03 -4.73
CA ARG A 33 14.92 2.73 -4.11
C ARG A 33 15.69 2.55 -2.81
N LYS A 34 17.01 2.80 -2.81
CA LYS A 34 17.84 2.72 -1.59
C LYS A 34 17.34 3.63 -0.46
N ARG A 35 16.79 4.79 -0.79
CA ARG A 35 16.20 5.70 0.21
C ARG A 35 14.84 5.24 0.74
N LEU A 36 14.07 4.49 -0.05
CA LEU A 36 12.77 3.97 0.35
C LEU A 36 12.89 2.76 1.28
N VAL A 37 13.91 1.93 1.10
CA VAL A 37 14.13 0.77 1.96
C VAL A 37 14.86 1.20 3.22
N GLU A 38 14.12 1.32 4.29
CA GLU A 38 14.70 1.43 5.63
C GLU A 38 15.21 0.05 6.08
N THR A 39 16.34 -0.40 5.52
CA THR A 39 17.04 -1.61 5.99
C THR A 39 17.83 -1.36 7.29
N GLY A 40 17.78 -0.15 7.81
CA GLY A 40 18.41 0.21 9.07
C GLY A 40 17.74 -0.44 10.29
N THR A 41 18.50 -0.60 11.36
CA THR A 41 18.05 -1.20 12.63
C THR A 41 16.98 -0.37 13.38
N ARG A 42 16.60 0.81 12.88
CA ARG A 42 15.46 1.57 13.36
C ARG A 42 14.12 1.03 12.83
N ASN A 43 14.17 0.31 11.70
CA ASN A 43 12.99 -0.35 11.16
C ASN A 43 12.65 -1.57 12.00
N ARG A 44 11.44 -1.64 12.52
CA ARG A 44 10.95 -2.75 13.34
C ARG A 44 10.87 -4.08 12.58
N LEU A 45 10.85 -4.04 11.26
CA LEU A 45 10.94 -5.24 10.41
C LEU A 45 12.37 -5.81 10.38
N VAL A 46 13.40 -4.99 10.64
CA VAL A 46 14.80 -5.39 10.66
C VAL A 46 15.30 -5.64 12.08
N HIS A 47 14.80 -4.87 13.04
CA HIS A 47 15.11 -5.07 14.45
C HIS A 47 13.97 -4.64 15.38
N VAL A 48 13.51 -5.58 16.18
CA VAL A 48 12.56 -5.36 17.28
C VAL A 48 13.24 -5.63 18.60
N ASN A 49 13.13 -4.72 19.54
CA ASN A 49 13.51 -5.02 20.93
C ASN A 49 12.28 -5.57 21.66
N ARG A 50 12.15 -6.91 21.70
CA ARG A 50 11.01 -7.59 22.35
C ARG A 50 11.02 -7.46 23.87
N ALA A 51 12.17 -7.21 24.47
CA ALA A 51 12.27 -6.95 25.91
C ALA A 51 11.64 -5.61 26.29
N ASN A 52 11.57 -4.65 25.36
CA ASN A 52 10.91 -3.37 25.59
C ASN A 52 9.41 -3.47 25.34
N THR A 53 8.63 -3.67 26.39
CA THR A 53 7.17 -3.75 26.34
C THR A 53 6.47 -2.38 26.38
N ARG A 54 7.23 -1.28 26.33
CA ARG A 54 6.65 0.06 26.29
C ARG A 54 6.12 0.38 24.89
N GLY A 55 5.01 1.09 24.81
CA GLY A 55 4.43 1.52 23.54
C GLY A 55 3.27 0.64 23.04
N ASN A 56 3.08 0.61 21.74
CA ASN A 56 1.94 -0.04 21.08
C ASN A 56 2.27 -1.45 20.62
N VAL A 57 2.75 -2.26 21.54
CA VAL A 57 3.10 -3.67 21.29
C VAL A 57 2.62 -4.55 22.44
N LEU A 58 2.28 -5.80 22.11
CA LEU A 58 1.97 -6.84 23.08
C LEU A 58 2.77 -8.08 22.72
N ASN A 59 3.62 -8.55 23.64
CA ASN A 59 4.25 -9.86 23.56
C ASN A 59 3.25 -10.90 24.06
N ILE A 60 3.01 -11.91 23.27
CA ILE A 60 2.19 -13.06 23.62
C ILE A 60 3.14 -14.11 24.18
N ILE A 61 2.75 -14.75 25.25
CA ILE A 61 3.53 -15.78 25.93
C ILE A 61 2.70 -17.05 26.08
N ASN A 62 3.35 -18.17 26.35
CA ASN A 62 2.73 -19.48 26.55
C ASN A 62 1.89 -19.99 25.36
N GLU A 63 2.28 -19.61 24.14
CA GLU A 63 1.61 -19.99 22.92
C GLU A 63 2.59 -20.58 21.90
N ARG A 64 2.08 -21.43 20.98
CA ARG A 64 2.81 -21.89 19.81
C ARG A 64 2.34 -21.15 18.56
N SER A 65 3.27 -20.79 17.69
CA SER A 65 2.94 -20.09 16.46
C SER A 65 1.96 -20.86 15.59
N ASP A 66 2.09 -22.18 15.48
CA ASP A 66 1.23 -23.06 14.69
C ASP A 66 -0.18 -23.12 15.26
N ASP A 67 -0.33 -23.23 16.58
CA ASP A 67 -1.62 -23.26 17.25
C ASP A 67 -2.36 -21.93 17.06
N VAL A 68 -1.68 -20.81 17.30
CA VAL A 68 -2.23 -19.47 17.12
C VAL A 68 -2.66 -19.23 15.67
N PHE A 69 -1.85 -19.64 14.71
CA PHE A 69 -2.19 -19.54 13.29
C PHE A 69 -3.42 -20.37 12.94
N SER A 70 -3.46 -21.63 13.38
CA SER A 70 -4.58 -22.55 13.13
C SER A 70 -5.90 -22.03 13.73
N PHE A 71 -5.84 -21.49 14.95
CA PHE A 71 -7.03 -20.89 15.58
C PHE A 71 -7.49 -19.64 14.85
N LEU A 72 -6.59 -18.71 14.57
CA LEU A 72 -6.94 -17.46 13.92
C LEU A 72 -7.41 -17.63 12.47
N SER A 73 -6.99 -18.69 11.79
CA SER A 73 -7.46 -19.03 10.43
C SER A 73 -8.95 -19.38 10.39
N THR A 74 -9.52 -19.84 11.51
CA THR A 74 -10.92 -20.29 11.58
C THR A 74 -11.78 -19.48 12.53
N LYS A 75 -11.20 -18.91 13.58
CA LYS A 75 -11.90 -18.27 14.69
C LYS A 75 -11.14 -17.01 15.15
N LYS A 76 -11.76 -16.25 16.02
CA LYS A 76 -11.14 -15.16 16.75
C LYS A 76 -10.57 -15.64 18.08
N MET A 77 -9.49 -14.98 18.53
CA MET A 77 -8.87 -15.22 19.85
C MET A 77 -9.07 -14.02 20.77
N ARG A 78 -8.98 -14.27 22.07
CA ARG A 78 -9.11 -13.26 23.13
C ARG A 78 -7.77 -13.03 23.80
N PHE A 79 -7.57 -11.83 24.34
CA PHE A 79 -6.41 -11.57 25.18
C PHE A 79 -6.70 -11.89 26.63
N LEU A 80 -5.78 -12.61 27.29
CA LEU A 80 -5.81 -12.93 28.69
C LEU A 80 -4.66 -12.23 29.43
N ALA A 81 -5.02 -11.42 30.45
CA ALA A 81 -4.04 -10.79 31.32
C ALA A 81 -3.63 -11.73 32.44
N ILE A 82 -2.36 -12.12 32.50
CA ILE A 82 -1.82 -12.98 33.57
C ILE A 82 -0.90 -12.24 34.56
N GLY A 83 -0.64 -10.95 34.33
CA GLY A 83 0.14 -10.09 35.22
C GLY A 83 -0.74 -9.39 36.26
N LYS A 84 -0.08 -8.68 37.19
CA LYS A 84 -0.73 -7.81 38.18
C LYS A 84 -0.65 -6.35 37.71
N ASP A 85 -1.69 -5.54 37.98
CA ASP A 85 -1.72 -4.12 37.55
C ASP A 85 -0.59 -3.25 38.11
N LYS A 86 0.12 -3.71 39.15
CA LYS A 86 1.28 -3.00 39.76
C LYS A 86 2.61 -3.34 39.08
N ASP A 87 2.67 -4.31 38.19
CA ASP A 87 3.92 -4.82 37.56
C ASP A 87 4.29 -4.04 36.29
N ASP A 88 3.56 -2.97 35.93
CA ASP A 88 3.79 -2.17 34.71
C ASP A 88 5.09 -1.34 34.74
N THR A 89 5.90 -1.43 35.79
CA THR A 89 7.11 -0.59 35.99
C THR A 89 8.43 -1.35 35.93
N SER A 90 8.45 -2.68 35.92
CA SER A 90 9.69 -3.45 35.88
C SER A 90 9.96 -4.02 34.50
N GLY A 91 10.85 -3.39 33.79
CA GLY A 91 11.08 -3.46 32.36
C GLY A 91 11.83 -4.66 31.81
N GLU A 92 11.99 -5.79 32.45
CA GLU A 92 12.64 -6.95 31.88
C GLU A 92 11.72 -8.18 31.93
N LEU A 93 11.15 -8.49 30.78
CA LEU A 93 10.51 -9.79 30.53
C LEU A 93 11.61 -10.79 30.18
N HIS A 94 11.84 -11.76 31.06
CA HIS A 94 12.47 -13.00 30.61
C HIS A 94 11.46 -13.73 29.72
N LEU A 95 11.68 -13.69 28.41
CA LEU A 95 10.96 -14.53 27.48
C LEU A 95 11.37 -15.97 27.76
N VAL A 96 10.47 -16.81 28.19
CA VAL A 96 10.72 -18.25 28.33
C VAL A 96 10.65 -18.85 26.94
N HIS A 97 11.73 -19.43 26.46
CA HIS A 97 11.80 -20.08 25.15
C HIS A 97 11.62 -21.59 25.30
N ALA A 98 11.04 -22.20 24.28
CA ALA A 98 10.99 -23.65 24.20
C ALA A 98 12.42 -24.25 24.27
N GLY A 99 12.67 -25.06 25.29
CA GLY A 99 14.00 -25.65 25.55
C GLY A 99 14.74 -25.08 26.75
N ASP A 100 14.22 -24.05 27.44
CA ASP A 100 14.76 -23.60 28.70
C ASP A 100 14.50 -24.63 29.80
N GLU A 101 15.51 -24.87 30.70
CA GLU A 101 15.32 -25.77 31.84
C GLU A 101 14.19 -25.26 32.75
N GLY A 102 13.18 -26.11 32.98
CA GLY A 102 11.98 -25.77 33.77
C GLY A 102 10.78 -25.31 32.96
N PHE A 103 10.83 -25.42 31.63
CA PHE A 103 9.69 -25.19 30.77
C PHE A 103 8.65 -26.30 30.94
N ASP A 104 7.56 -26.00 31.61
CA ASP A 104 6.38 -26.88 31.62
C ASP A 104 5.66 -26.65 30.28
N ASP A 105 5.43 -27.74 29.52
CA ASP A 105 4.79 -27.68 28.18
C ASP A 105 3.28 -27.34 28.30
N GLY A 106 2.94 -26.53 29.26
CA GLY A 106 1.62 -25.94 29.51
C GLY A 106 1.25 -24.84 28.52
N ARG A 107 1.70 -24.95 27.24
CA ARG A 107 1.21 -24.12 26.16
C ARG A 107 -0.15 -24.61 25.76
N TYR A 108 -1.11 -23.77 25.98
CA TYR A 108 -2.52 -24.12 25.81
C TYR A 108 -2.94 -23.82 24.39
N GLY A 109 -3.24 -24.84 23.60
CA GLY A 109 -3.95 -24.71 22.33
C GLY A 109 -5.41 -24.31 22.55
N ASP A 110 -5.63 -23.18 23.23
CA ASP A 110 -6.96 -22.63 23.48
C ASP A 110 -7.21 -21.34 22.64
N ASN A 111 -8.31 -20.67 22.86
CA ASN A 111 -8.66 -19.47 22.12
C ASN A 111 -8.23 -18.17 22.83
N GLN A 112 -7.24 -18.23 23.72
CA GLN A 112 -6.76 -17.08 24.50
C GLN A 112 -5.30 -16.81 24.17
N LEU A 113 -4.95 -15.54 24.12
CA LEU A 113 -3.58 -15.07 23.95
C LEU A 113 -3.10 -14.48 25.26
N GLU A 114 -2.20 -15.14 25.94
CA GLU A 114 -1.69 -14.74 27.24
C GLU A 114 -0.69 -13.59 27.13
N VAL A 115 -0.89 -12.55 27.95
CA VAL A 115 -0.05 -11.36 28.02
C VAL A 115 0.36 -11.07 29.46
N LYS A 116 1.65 -10.84 29.70
CA LYS A 116 2.17 -10.50 31.04
C LYS A 116 1.90 -9.03 31.40
N LEU A 117 0.63 -8.66 31.43
CA LEU A 117 0.12 -7.36 31.88
C LEU A 117 -1.03 -7.59 32.85
N GLY A 118 -1.29 -6.60 33.71
CA GLY A 118 -2.53 -6.56 34.47
C GLY A 118 -3.75 -6.25 33.59
N PRO A 119 -4.96 -6.61 34.03
CA PRO A 119 -6.18 -6.45 33.25
C PRO A 119 -6.42 -5.02 32.76
N ASP A 120 -6.24 -4.03 33.62
CA ASP A 120 -6.45 -2.61 33.29
C ASP A 120 -5.39 -2.08 32.30
N ALA A 121 -4.12 -2.46 32.51
CA ALA A 121 -3.02 -2.10 31.64
C ALA A 121 -3.21 -2.70 30.25
N LEU A 122 -3.63 -3.96 30.15
CA LEU A 122 -3.94 -4.65 28.90
C LEU A 122 -5.06 -3.95 28.13
N GLN A 123 -6.19 -3.65 28.80
CA GLN A 123 -7.32 -2.99 28.13
C GLN A 123 -6.96 -1.57 27.63
N LYS A 124 -6.22 -0.78 28.41
CA LYS A 124 -5.73 0.54 27.99
C LYS A 124 -4.84 0.43 26.75
N ARG A 125 -3.95 -0.59 26.72
CA ARG A 125 -3.03 -0.79 25.60
C ARG A 125 -3.75 -1.26 24.33
N LEU A 126 -4.66 -2.22 24.45
CA LEU A 126 -5.51 -2.68 23.34
C LEU A 126 -6.35 -1.55 22.76
N LEU A 127 -6.96 -0.71 23.61
CA LEU A 127 -7.70 0.47 23.17
C LEU A 127 -6.82 1.44 22.37
N LYS A 128 -5.58 1.67 22.84
CA LYS A 128 -4.64 2.55 22.14
C LYS A 128 -4.24 1.97 20.80
N ILE A 129 -3.87 0.68 20.76
CA ILE A 129 -3.52 -0.02 19.52
C ILE A 129 -4.68 0.02 18.53
N ALA A 130 -5.91 -0.30 18.97
CA ALA A 130 -7.07 -0.31 18.11
C ALA A 130 -7.38 1.08 17.51
N ARG A 131 -7.23 2.15 18.31
CA ARG A 131 -7.43 3.53 17.82
C ARG A 131 -6.38 3.93 16.79
N GLU A 132 -5.11 3.67 17.06
CA GLU A 132 -4.03 4.00 16.11
C GLU A 132 -4.12 3.19 14.82
N ALA A 133 -4.46 1.89 14.90
CA ALA A 133 -4.71 1.07 13.71
C ALA A 133 -5.85 1.65 12.87
N LYS A 134 -6.95 2.01 13.51
CA LYS A 134 -8.10 2.61 12.84
C LYS A 134 -7.77 3.97 12.21
N THR A 135 -7.03 4.82 12.91
CA THR A 135 -6.59 6.13 12.39
C THR A 135 -5.71 5.95 11.14
N ALA A 136 -4.74 5.03 11.17
CA ALA A 136 -3.89 4.75 10.02
C ALA A 136 -4.71 4.24 8.81
N GLU A 137 -5.70 3.41 9.07
CA GLU A 137 -6.60 2.91 8.03
C GLU A 137 -7.48 4.04 7.45
N GLU A 138 -8.07 4.89 8.29
CA GLU A 138 -8.92 6.01 7.86
C GLU A 138 -8.13 7.11 7.14
N GLU A 139 -6.90 7.40 7.58
CA GLU A 139 -6.08 8.47 6.98
C GLU A 139 -5.30 8.01 5.75
N GLN A 140 -4.73 6.81 5.78
CA GLN A 140 -3.79 6.32 4.77
C GLN A 140 -4.34 5.14 3.96
N GLY A 141 -5.45 4.54 4.41
CA GLY A 141 -6.04 3.36 3.78
C GLY A 141 -5.19 2.08 3.92
N ILE A 142 -4.20 2.05 4.82
CA ILE A 142 -3.30 0.91 5.00
C ILE A 142 -3.53 0.22 6.34
N ASN A 143 -3.46 -1.11 6.33
CA ASN A 143 -3.35 -1.88 7.55
C ASN A 143 -1.89 -1.85 8.03
N ILE A 144 -1.66 -1.44 9.27
CA ILE A 144 -0.36 -1.46 9.92
C ILE A 144 -0.30 -2.43 11.10
N LEU A 145 -1.43 -3.03 11.48
CA LEU A 145 -1.52 -3.92 12.62
C LEU A 145 -1.34 -5.37 12.20
N TYR A 146 -0.28 -5.99 12.72
CA TYR A 146 0.07 -7.37 12.43
C TYR A 146 0.35 -8.14 13.72
N LEU A 147 0.08 -9.43 13.67
CA LEU A 147 0.59 -10.41 14.62
C LEU A 147 1.82 -11.07 13.96
N ALA A 148 2.98 -10.77 14.53
CA ALA A 148 4.25 -11.37 14.09
C ALA A 148 4.40 -12.74 14.72
N LEU A 149 4.75 -13.76 13.91
CA LEU A 149 5.02 -15.13 14.31
C LEU A 149 6.45 -15.51 13.92
N GLY A 150 7.16 -16.07 14.85
CA GLY A 150 8.56 -16.44 14.70
C GLY A 150 9.50 -15.25 14.60
N PHE A 151 10.63 -15.32 15.26
CA PHE A 151 11.65 -14.27 15.22
C PHE A 151 13.02 -14.86 14.94
N MET A 152 13.75 -14.23 14.01
CA MET A 152 15.13 -14.55 13.75
C MET A 152 16.04 -13.65 14.59
N THR A 153 16.93 -14.25 15.38
CA THR A 153 18.04 -13.56 16.01
C THR A 153 19.22 -13.56 15.04
N TRP A 154 19.73 -12.38 14.71
CA TRP A 154 20.83 -12.20 13.77
C TRP A 154 21.85 -11.17 14.26
N PHE A 155 23.03 -11.08 13.65
CA PHE A 155 24.12 -10.19 14.03
C PHE A 155 24.68 -9.47 12.81
N GLU A 156 25.01 -8.19 12.94
CA GLU A 156 25.54 -7.36 11.84
C GLU A 156 26.92 -7.85 11.34
N ASP A 157 27.71 -8.43 12.24
CA ASP A 157 28.99 -9.08 11.90
C ASP A 157 29.29 -10.24 12.85
N LYS A 158 30.33 -11.02 12.52
CA LYS A 158 30.73 -12.20 13.32
C LYS A 158 31.19 -11.87 14.74
N ASN A 159 31.67 -10.66 14.98
CA ASN A 159 32.23 -10.21 16.26
C ASN A 159 31.26 -9.31 17.05
N SER A 160 30.14 -8.93 16.46
CA SER A 160 29.15 -8.09 17.14
C SER A 160 28.66 -8.75 18.44
N ALA A 161 28.68 -8.01 19.52
CA ALA A 161 28.09 -8.43 20.80
C ALA A 161 26.59 -8.15 20.86
N VAL A 162 26.07 -7.32 19.91
CA VAL A 162 24.68 -6.89 19.90
C VAL A 162 23.89 -7.80 18.99
N SER A 163 22.94 -8.55 19.56
CA SER A 163 21.96 -9.33 18.82
C SER A 163 20.86 -8.42 18.26
N ARG A 164 20.34 -8.78 17.11
CA ARG A 164 19.16 -8.18 16.50
C ARG A 164 18.07 -9.24 16.40
N GLU A 165 16.83 -8.86 16.60
CA GLU A 165 15.68 -9.73 16.44
C GLU A 165 14.75 -9.16 15.39
N ALA A 166 14.30 -9.98 14.45
CA ALA A 166 13.40 -9.58 13.40
C ALA A 166 12.26 -10.58 13.22
N PRO A 167 11.02 -10.15 13.03
CA PRO A 167 9.90 -11.05 12.79
C PRO A 167 10.05 -11.75 11.44
N LEU A 168 9.57 -12.98 11.32
CA LEU A 168 9.63 -13.77 10.09
C LEU A 168 8.32 -13.73 9.31
N ILE A 169 7.20 -14.02 9.97
CA ILE A 169 5.87 -14.06 9.38
C ILE A 169 5.01 -12.97 10.02
N LEU A 170 4.21 -12.32 9.22
CA LEU A 170 3.32 -11.24 9.65
C LEU A 170 1.90 -11.53 9.18
N LEU A 171 1.03 -11.83 10.15
CA LEU A 171 -0.40 -12.02 9.94
C LEU A 171 -1.11 -10.66 10.04
N PRO A 172 -1.79 -10.21 8.99
CA PRO A 172 -2.61 -9.01 9.08
C PRO A 172 -3.80 -9.28 9.99
N VAL A 173 -3.98 -8.47 11.03
CA VAL A 173 -5.03 -8.66 12.02
C VAL A 173 -5.83 -7.39 12.28
N GLU A 174 -7.02 -7.56 12.82
CA GLU A 174 -7.83 -6.47 13.35
C GLU A 174 -8.27 -6.75 14.78
N LEU A 175 -8.43 -5.68 15.57
CA LEU A 175 -8.95 -5.73 16.93
C LEU A 175 -10.42 -5.34 16.93
N LYS A 176 -11.29 -6.27 17.29
CA LYS A 176 -12.73 -6.00 17.43
C LYS A 176 -13.11 -5.90 18.89
N ARG A 177 -13.75 -4.80 19.26
CA ARG A 177 -14.28 -4.63 20.60
C ARG A 177 -15.53 -5.48 20.78
N ASN A 178 -15.53 -6.28 21.83
CA ASN A 178 -16.71 -7.02 22.25
C ASN A 178 -17.63 -6.07 23.07
N GLU A 179 -18.81 -5.79 22.56
CA GLU A 179 -19.73 -4.83 23.19
C GLU A 179 -20.25 -5.30 24.56
N ARG A 180 -20.31 -6.63 24.79
CA ARG A 180 -20.84 -7.19 26.04
C ARG A 180 -19.81 -7.17 27.17
N THR A 181 -18.54 -7.46 26.84
CA THR A 181 -17.46 -7.60 27.83
C THR A 181 -16.53 -6.41 27.87
N SER A 182 -16.67 -5.48 26.92
CA SER A 182 -15.76 -4.34 26.70
C SER A 182 -14.29 -4.76 26.49
N THR A 183 -14.03 -6.02 26.22
CA THR A 183 -12.71 -6.58 25.88
C THR A 183 -12.47 -6.52 24.36
N TYR A 184 -11.26 -6.83 23.95
CA TYR A 184 -10.90 -6.90 22.54
C TYR A 184 -10.63 -8.35 22.12
N ASP A 185 -11.20 -8.73 20.99
CA ASP A 185 -10.87 -9.95 20.29
C ASP A 185 -9.96 -9.62 19.10
N VAL A 186 -9.02 -10.50 18.78
CA VAL A 186 -8.19 -10.42 17.57
C VAL A 186 -8.68 -11.43 16.54
N GLN A 187 -8.69 -11.05 15.28
CA GLN A 187 -8.98 -11.95 14.17
C GLN A 187 -8.10 -11.61 12.98
N ILE A 188 -7.82 -12.61 12.12
CA ILE A 188 -7.15 -12.38 10.86
C ILE A 188 -8.07 -11.50 9.99
N ARG A 189 -7.44 -10.54 9.34
CA ARG A 189 -8.03 -9.77 8.28
C ARG A 189 -7.92 -10.57 6.98
N GLY A 190 -8.84 -10.45 6.05
CA GLY A 190 -8.84 -11.23 4.80
C GLY A 190 -7.72 -10.91 3.82
N ASP A 191 -6.61 -10.34 4.30
CA ASP A 191 -5.42 -9.98 3.54
C ASP A 191 -4.43 -11.16 3.50
N ASP A 192 -3.53 -11.16 2.53
CA ASP A 192 -2.53 -12.21 2.39
C ASP A 192 -1.50 -12.12 3.54
N ILE A 193 -1.08 -13.28 4.03
CA ILE A 193 0.05 -13.42 4.96
C ILE A 193 1.31 -12.95 4.25
N VAL A 194 2.15 -12.20 4.94
CA VAL A 194 3.37 -11.66 4.34
C VAL A 194 4.63 -12.07 5.11
N THR A 195 5.71 -12.31 4.38
CA THR A 195 7.06 -12.45 4.95
C THR A 195 7.70 -11.09 5.16
N ASN A 196 8.80 -11.10 5.88
CA ASN A 196 9.55 -9.89 6.19
C ASN A 196 10.50 -9.52 5.06
N LEU A 197 9.97 -8.85 4.02
CA LEU A 197 10.75 -8.46 2.85
C LEU A 197 11.89 -7.46 3.16
N PRO A 198 11.78 -6.46 4.07
CA PRO A 198 12.94 -5.66 4.48
C PRO A 198 14.07 -6.47 5.10
N LEU A 199 13.74 -7.48 5.88
CA LEU A 199 14.74 -8.41 6.40
C LEU A 199 15.37 -9.23 5.27
N ALA A 200 14.58 -9.78 4.37
CA ALA A 200 15.06 -10.54 3.21
C ALA A 200 16.01 -9.70 2.35
N GLN A 201 15.66 -8.45 2.07
CA GLN A 201 16.53 -7.53 1.35
C GLN A 201 17.83 -7.25 2.11
N ARG A 202 17.75 -7.03 3.42
CA ARG A 202 18.93 -6.83 4.26
C ARG A 202 19.84 -8.06 4.26
N MET A 203 19.28 -9.25 4.36
CA MET A 203 20.05 -10.51 4.32
C MET A 203 20.74 -10.70 2.98
N LYS A 204 20.07 -10.37 1.89
CA LYS A 204 20.64 -10.42 0.55
C LYS A 204 21.78 -9.41 0.36
N ASP A 205 21.56 -8.13 0.73
CA ASP A 205 22.52 -7.05 0.48
C ASP A 205 23.79 -7.19 1.33
N ASP A 206 23.66 -7.51 2.63
CA ASP A 206 24.79 -7.51 3.57
C ASP A 206 25.49 -8.88 3.66
N PHE A 207 24.75 -9.97 3.44
CA PHE A 207 25.27 -11.32 3.71
C PHE A 207 25.20 -12.24 2.50
N GLY A 208 24.57 -11.84 1.38
CA GLY A 208 24.35 -12.68 0.21
C GLY A 208 23.41 -13.86 0.48
N ILE A 209 22.55 -13.75 1.50
CA ILE A 209 21.61 -14.80 1.90
C ILE A 209 20.23 -14.47 1.32
N GLU A 210 19.69 -15.35 0.50
CA GLU A 210 18.34 -15.25 -0.01
C GLU A 210 17.39 -16.04 0.90
N LEU A 211 16.54 -15.31 1.66
CA LEU A 211 15.51 -15.97 2.46
C LEU A 211 14.44 -16.56 1.55
N PRO A 212 13.84 -17.72 1.92
CA PRO A 212 12.85 -18.38 1.10
C PRO A 212 11.57 -17.53 0.92
N ASP A 213 10.90 -17.71 -0.21
CA ASP A 213 9.56 -17.19 -0.43
C ASP A 213 8.52 -18.00 0.36
N LEU A 214 7.41 -17.34 0.68
CA LEU A 214 6.31 -17.97 1.39
C LEU A 214 5.32 -18.60 0.41
N GLU A 215 5.21 -19.91 0.46
CA GLU A 215 4.21 -20.66 -0.31
C GLU A 215 3.16 -21.24 0.66
N VAL A 216 1.99 -20.62 0.69
CA VAL A 216 0.89 -21.06 1.57
C VAL A 216 0.01 -22.04 0.82
N GLY A 217 0.08 -23.33 1.19
CA GLY A 217 -0.80 -24.38 0.70
C GLY A 217 -1.94 -24.69 1.68
N ASP A 218 -2.80 -25.68 1.33
CA ASP A 218 -4.01 -26.00 2.11
C ASP A 218 -3.74 -26.42 3.57
N ASN A 219 -2.62 -27.06 3.85
CA ASN A 219 -2.25 -27.54 5.20
C ASN A 219 -0.97 -26.86 5.73
N TRP A 220 -0.64 -25.71 5.19
CA TRP A 220 0.56 -24.98 5.57
C TRP A 220 0.52 -24.53 7.04
N GLN A 221 1.67 -24.63 7.72
CA GLN A 221 1.89 -24.14 9.08
C GLN A 221 3.09 -23.19 9.12
N PRO A 222 3.14 -22.24 10.06
CA PRO A 222 4.31 -21.37 10.27
C PRO A 222 5.63 -22.14 10.45
N SER A 223 5.60 -23.29 11.09
CA SER A 223 6.77 -24.17 11.27
C SER A 223 7.41 -24.60 9.94
N ASP A 224 6.64 -24.81 8.88
CA ASP A 224 7.16 -25.17 7.56
C ASP A 224 8.09 -24.07 7.01
N TYR A 225 7.70 -22.81 7.20
CA TYR A 225 8.53 -21.68 6.79
C TYR A 225 9.75 -21.50 7.70
N PHE A 226 9.60 -21.72 9.01
CA PHE A 226 10.71 -21.62 9.93
C PHE A 226 11.80 -22.67 9.65
N ASP A 227 11.42 -23.89 9.25
CA ASP A 227 12.36 -24.94 8.84
C ASP A 227 13.20 -24.49 7.64
N LEU A 228 12.56 -23.91 6.61
CA LEU A 228 13.24 -23.39 5.43
C LEU A 228 14.21 -22.25 5.76
N VAL A 229 13.79 -21.31 6.63
CA VAL A 229 14.66 -20.21 7.05
C VAL A 229 15.82 -20.74 7.89
N GLU A 230 15.60 -21.69 8.80
CA GLU A 230 16.63 -22.29 9.64
C GLU A 230 17.68 -23.02 8.81
N GLU A 231 17.26 -23.77 7.79
CA GLU A 231 18.14 -24.38 6.81
C GLU A 231 19.01 -23.34 6.08
N THR A 232 18.36 -22.27 5.59
CA THR A 232 19.01 -21.18 4.84
C THR A 232 20.09 -20.46 5.65
N VAL A 233 19.87 -20.28 6.96
CA VAL A 233 20.84 -19.59 7.85
C VAL A 233 21.74 -20.53 8.65
N SER A 234 21.68 -21.84 8.43
CA SER A 234 22.38 -22.88 9.19
C SER A 234 23.89 -22.70 9.32
N GLU A 235 24.53 -22.12 8.31
CA GLU A 235 25.97 -21.80 8.32
C GLU A 235 26.35 -20.67 9.30
N ARG A 236 25.36 -19.95 9.85
CA ARG A 236 25.54 -18.83 10.77
C ARG A 236 25.35 -19.27 12.22
N ALA A 237 26.40 -19.85 12.82
CA ALA A 237 26.34 -20.52 14.12
C ALA A 237 25.69 -19.75 15.28
N ARG A 238 25.58 -18.42 15.21
CA ARG A 238 24.96 -17.56 16.25
C ARG A 238 23.55 -17.15 15.94
N TRP A 239 23.08 -17.39 14.71
CA TRP A 239 21.73 -17.03 14.31
C TRP A 239 20.76 -18.12 14.75
N LYS A 240 19.64 -17.72 15.28
CA LYS A 240 18.64 -18.65 15.84
C LYS A 240 17.24 -18.20 15.45
N ILE A 241 16.36 -19.15 15.30
CA ILE A 241 14.93 -18.94 15.10
C ILE A 241 14.20 -19.22 16.41
N ASP A 242 13.53 -18.19 16.93
CA ASP A 242 12.53 -18.34 18.00
C ASP A 242 11.18 -18.60 17.35
N ARG A 243 10.82 -19.86 17.21
CA ARG A 243 9.63 -20.32 16.49
C ARG A 243 8.33 -19.88 17.15
N ASP A 244 8.35 -19.77 18.48
CA ASP A 244 7.18 -19.45 19.29
C ASP A 244 7.21 -18.01 19.83
N GLY A 245 8.10 -17.19 19.29
CA GLY A 245 8.04 -15.75 19.52
C GLY A 245 6.83 -15.16 18.84
N ILE A 246 5.92 -14.53 19.61
CA ILE A 246 4.69 -13.94 19.08
C ILE A 246 4.54 -12.51 19.58
N GLN A 247 4.30 -11.55 18.69
CA GLN A 247 4.12 -10.16 19.06
C GLN A 247 3.03 -9.48 18.22
N LEU A 248 2.05 -8.88 18.87
CA LEU A 248 1.13 -7.93 18.24
C LEU A 248 1.77 -6.55 18.20
N GLY A 249 1.78 -5.92 17.03
CA GLY A 249 2.34 -4.58 16.87
C GLY A 249 2.14 -3.96 15.51
N PHE A 250 2.67 -2.74 15.35
CA PHE A 250 2.61 -2.03 14.08
C PHE A 250 3.83 -2.31 13.23
N PHE A 251 3.57 -2.77 12.01
CA PHE A 251 4.56 -3.02 10.97
C PHE A 251 4.07 -2.40 9.67
N SER A 252 4.92 -1.69 8.95
CA SER A 252 4.53 -0.99 7.71
C SER A 252 5.36 -1.46 6.54
N PHE A 253 4.67 -1.85 5.47
CA PHE A 253 5.26 -2.28 4.20
C PHE A 253 5.06 -1.25 3.08
N ALA A 254 4.44 -0.10 3.35
CA ALA A 254 4.08 0.87 2.31
C ALA A 254 5.28 1.30 1.46
N LYS A 255 6.41 1.62 2.08
CA LYS A 255 7.63 2.03 1.37
C LYS A 255 8.26 0.92 0.54
N LEU A 256 8.10 -0.33 0.96
CA LEU A 256 8.66 -1.47 0.24
C LEU A 256 7.94 -1.71 -1.10
N LEU A 257 6.63 -1.54 -1.15
CA LEU A 257 5.90 -1.63 -2.42
C LEU A 257 6.39 -0.56 -3.41
N MET A 258 6.60 0.67 -2.93
CA MET A 258 7.19 1.73 -3.75
C MET A 258 8.61 1.35 -4.23
N TYR A 259 9.41 0.69 -3.38
CA TYR A 259 10.71 0.17 -3.76
C TYR A 259 10.62 -0.85 -4.91
N LEU A 260 9.67 -1.78 -4.81
CA LEU A 260 9.45 -2.80 -5.84
C LEU A 260 8.90 -2.19 -7.13
N ASP A 261 8.02 -1.20 -7.04
CA ASP A 261 7.44 -0.53 -8.21
C ASP A 261 8.46 0.34 -8.96
N LEU A 262 9.48 0.85 -8.28
CA LEU A 262 10.57 1.60 -8.88
C LEU A 262 11.71 0.72 -9.42
N ASP A 263 11.53 -0.61 -9.43
CA ASP A 263 12.50 -1.53 -10.01
C ASP A 263 12.34 -1.64 -11.52
N PRO A 264 13.27 -1.09 -12.34
CA PRO A 264 13.14 -1.15 -13.78
C PRO A 264 13.09 -2.57 -14.34
N ASP A 265 13.71 -3.53 -13.63
CA ASP A 265 13.76 -4.93 -14.07
C ASP A 265 12.43 -5.68 -13.90
N ARG A 266 11.48 -5.11 -13.17
CA ARG A 266 10.10 -5.63 -13.00
C ARG A 266 9.13 -5.14 -14.06
N TRP A 267 9.53 -4.21 -14.88
CA TRP A 267 8.74 -3.67 -15.99
C TRP A 267 9.24 -4.24 -17.32
N PRO A 268 8.42 -4.24 -18.37
CA PRO A 268 8.91 -4.58 -19.70
C PRO A 268 10.16 -3.76 -20.05
N ASP A 269 11.15 -4.37 -20.73
CA ASP A 269 12.45 -3.75 -20.95
C ASP A 269 12.35 -2.34 -21.52
N GLY A 270 12.97 -1.40 -20.81
CA GLY A 270 13.00 0.01 -21.18
C GLY A 270 11.72 0.79 -20.95
N SER A 271 10.59 0.13 -20.64
CA SER A 271 9.28 0.79 -20.59
C SER A 271 9.18 1.90 -19.52
N LEU A 272 9.85 1.72 -18.40
CA LEU A 272 9.87 2.72 -17.32
C LEU A 272 10.79 3.88 -17.65
N GLU A 273 12.01 3.60 -18.14
CA GLU A 273 13.02 4.61 -18.46
C GLU A 273 12.70 5.37 -19.74
N GLU A 274 11.95 4.77 -20.66
CA GLU A 274 11.60 5.40 -21.94
C GLU A 274 10.25 6.12 -21.90
N HIS A 275 9.51 5.99 -20.82
CA HIS A 275 8.23 6.65 -20.67
C HIS A 275 8.36 8.18 -20.65
N GLY A 276 7.71 8.88 -21.58
CA GLY A 276 7.88 10.32 -21.80
C GLY A 276 7.60 11.18 -20.56
N LEU A 277 6.55 10.88 -19.78
CA LEU A 277 6.26 11.59 -18.53
C LEU A 277 7.33 11.34 -17.46
N VAL A 278 7.84 10.12 -17.36
CA VAL A 278 8.90 9.78 -16.38
C VAL A 278 10.19 10.53 -16.72
N LYS A 279 10.58 10.54 -17.99
CA LYS A 279 11.73 11.32 -18.47
C LYS A 279 11.55 12.81 -18.19
N GLY A 280 10.40 13.37 -18.56
CA GLY A 280 10.09 14.77 -18.36
C GLY A 280 10.13 15.18 -16.89
N LEU A 281 9.55 14.36 -15.99
CA LEU A 281 9.51 14.66 -14.56
C LEU A 281 10.86 14.54 -13.87
N LEU A 282 11.69 13.55 -14.27
CA LEU A 282 12.88 13.16 -13.50
C LEU A 282 14.19 13.62 -14.09
N HIS A 283 14.25 13.94 -15.39
CA HIS A 283 15.52 14.17 -16.07
C HIS A 283 15.50 15.35 -17.06
N GLU A 284 14.62 15.32 -18.04
CA GLU A 284 14.66 16.23 -19.20
C GLU A 284 13.86 17.53 -18.99
N GLY A 285 12.91 17.53 -18.06
CA GLY A 285 11.91 18.58 -17.96
C GLY A 285 10.85 18.47 -19.06
N PHE A 286 9.97 19.43 -19.14
CA PHE A 286 8.97 19.53 -20.18
C PHE A 286 9.21 20.81 -20.98
N GLU A 287 9.15 20.72 -22.29
CA GLU A 287 9.04 21.90 -23.13
C GLU A 287 7.67 22.54 -22.89
N GLY A 288 7.64 23.85 -22.68
CA GLY A 288 6.42 24.60 -22.45
C GLY A 288 5.57 24.59 -23.72
N GLU A 289 4.43 23.92 -23.71
CA GLU A 289 3.44 24.01 -24.78
C GLU A 289 2.53 25.21 -24.51
N GLU A 290 2.27 26.03 -25.52
CA GLU A 290 1.26 27.09 -25.39
C GLU A 290 -0.13 26.49 -25.10
N PRO A 291 -0.91 27.08 -24.17
CA PRO A 291 -2.25 26.58 -23.87
C PRO A 291 -3.12 26.62 -25.13
N ALA A 292 -3.94 25.58 -25.33
CA ALA A 292 -4.85 25.52 -26.46
C ALA A 292 -5.97 26.59 -26.36
N ILE A 293 -6.22 27.08 -25.14
CA ILE A 293 -7.14 28.17 -24.84
C ILE A 293 -6.38 29.29 -24.16
N GLY A 294 -6.10 30.37 -24.89
CA GLY A 294 -5.36 31.52 -24.37
C GLY A 294 -6.13 32.29 -23.29
N ASP A 295 -5.44 33.18 -22.59
CA ASP A 295 -6.05 33.97 -21.50
C ASP A 295 -7.04 35.01 -22.01
N GLN A 296 -6.89 35.45 -23.26
CA GLN A 296 -7.78 36.43 -23.89
C GLN A 296 -8.94 35.79 -24.66
N ASP A 297 -8.91 34.45 -24.76
CA ASP A 297 -9.94 33.74 -25.53
C ASP A 297 -11.26 33.71 -24.78
N ARG A 298 -12.35 33.98 -25.52
CA ARG A 298 -13.72 33.87 -25.01
C ARG A 298 -14.22 32.46 -25.20
N LEU A 299 -14.44 31.76 -24.07
CA LEU A 299 -14.88 30.37 -24.08
C LEU A 299 -16.16 30.14 -24.88
N ASP A 300 -17.10 31.07 -24.82
CA ASP A 300 -18.37 30.99 -25.55
C ASP A 300 -18.23 30.99 -27.07
N GLU A 301 -17.11 31.56 -27.58
CA GLU A 301 -16.82 31.59 -29.02
C GLU A 301 -16.11 30.32 -29.50
N ILE A 302 -15.34 29.68 -28.59
CA ILE A 302 -14.49 28.54 -28.91
C ILE A 302 -15.19 27.21 -28.60
N LEU A 303 -15.99 27.18 -27.52
CA LEU A 303 -16.62 25.97 -27.01
C LEU A 303 -18.14 26.02 -27.25
N PRO A 304 -18.65 25.31 -28.24
CA PRO A 304 -20.09 25.19 -28.41
C PRO A 304 -20.71 24.44 -27.21
N PRO A 305 -21.89 24.83 -26.72
CA PRO A 305 -22.55 24.20 -25.57
C PRO A 305 -22.77 22.71 -25.71
N SER A 306 -22.88 22.22 -26.95
CA SER A 306 -23.02 20.78 -27.26
C SER A 306 -21.76 19.97 -26.96
N GLU A 307 -20.59 20.62 -26.82
CA GLU A 307 -19.32 20.00 -26.53
C GLU A 307 -18.94 20.11 -25.05
N ILE A 308 -19.57 21.01 -24.30
CA ILE A 308 -19.35 21.18 -22.87
C ILE A 308 -20.16 20.11 -22.13
N PHE A 309 -19.46 19.31 -21.33
CA PHE A 309 -20.07 18.25 -20.52
C PHE A 309 -19.66 18.40 -19.04
N HIS A 310 -20.35 19.32 -18.37
CA HIS A 310 -20.20 19.52 -16.94
C HIS A 310 -21.36 18.85 -16.20
N VAL A 311 -21.04 18.04 -15.20
CA VAL A 311 -22.02 17.39 -14.30
C VAL A 311 -22.20 18.16 -12.99
N VAL A 312 -21.28 19.10 -12.73
CA VAL A 312 -21.37 20.09 -11.64
C VAL A 312 -20.95 21.45 -12.21
N ASP A 313 -21.39 22.53 -11.57
CA ASP A 313 -21.05 23.90 -11.99
C ASP A 313 -19.52 24.09 -12.07
N ALA A 314 -19.09 24.82 -13.08
CA ALA A 314 -17.70 25.19 -13.30
C ALA A 314 -17.58 26.63 -13.77
N ASP A 315 -16.60 27.35 -13.23
CA ASP A 315 -16.25 28.69 -13.73
C ASP A 315 -15.36 28.62 -14.98
N SER A 316 -15.02 29.76 -15.54
CA SER A 316 -14.23 29.88 -16.77
C SER A 316 -12.83 29.24 -16.60
N SER A 317 -12.18 29.42 -15.43
CA SER A 317 -10.87 28.89 -15.17
C SER A 317 -10.89 27.36 -15.05
N GLN A 318 -11.92 26.84 -14.39
CA GLN A 318 -12.14 25.39 -14.27
C GLN A 318 -12.45 24.78 -15.64
N THR A 319 -13.29 25.44 -16.45
CA THR A 319 -13.63 25.00 -17.81
C THR A 319 -12.39 24.94 -18.71
N LYS A 320 -11.49 25.93 -18.63
CA LYS A 320 -10.20 25.89 -19.35
C LYS A 320 -9.40 24.64 -19.00
N VAL A 321 -9.24 24.35 -17.69
CA VAL A 321 -8.51 23.15 -17.23
C VAL A 321 -9.16 21.87 -17.77
N ILE A 322 -10.49 21.76 -17.68
CA ILE A 322 -11.21 20.57 -18.16
C ILE A 322 -10.96 20.36 -19.66
N GLU A 323 -11.02 21.42 -20.46
CA GLU A 323 -10.81 21.37 -21.91
C GLU A 323 -9.37 21.09 -22.31
N GLU A 324 -8.38 21.63 -21.60
CA GLU A 324 -6.96 21.30 -21.83
C GLU A 324 -6.70 19.80 -21.57
N VAL A 325 -7.24 19.25 -20.47
CA VAL A 325 -7.15 17.82 -20.18
C VAL A 325 -7.88 16.97 -21.23
N ARG A 326 -9.08 17.41 -21.67
CA ARG A 326 -9.85 16.74 -22.71
C ARG A 326 -9.05 16.59 -24.01
N ARG A 327 -8.27 17.62 -24.36
CA ARG A 327 -7.37 17.63 -25.53
C ARG A 327 -6.09 16.83 -25.34
N GLY A 328 -5.93 16.13 -24.20
CA GLY A 328 -4.82 15.22 -23.92
C GLY A 328 -3.56 15.89 -23.37
N ARG A 329 -3.66 17.12 -22.88
CA ARG A 329 -2.50 17.84 -22.34
C ARG A 329 -2.16 17.42 -20.92
N ASN A 330 -0.88 17.42 -20.60
CA ASN A 330 -0.37 17.22 -19.25
C ASN A 330 -0.30 18.56 -18.51
N LEU A 331 -0.96 18.65 -17.37
CA LEU A 331 -1.09 19.91 -16.63
C LEU A 331 -0.72 19.77 -15.17
N VAL A 332 -0.16 20.83 -14.61
CA VAL A 332 -0.06 21.05 -13.17
C VAL A 332 -1.03 22.16 -12.79
N VAL A 333 -2.06 21.83 -12.01
CA VAL A 333 -3.11 22.76 -11.62
C VAL A 333 -2.98 23.13 -10.15
N GLN A 334 -2.66 24.40 -9.86
CA GLN A 334 -2.62 24.92 -8.50
C GLN A 334 -3.97 25.52 -8.12
N GLY A 335 -4.59 24.95 -7.09
CA GLY A 335 -5.88 25.43 -6.57
C GLY A 335 -5.81 25.62 -5.06
N PRO A 336 -5.85 26.86 -4.53
CA PRO A 336 -6.00 27.10 -3.11
C PRO A 336 -7.25 26.45 -2.51
N PRO A 337 -7.39 26.32 -1.18
CA PRO A 337 -8.63 25.88 -0.56
C PRO A 337 -9.82 26.75 -1.00
N GLY A 338 -10.97 26.12 -1.32
CA GLY A 338 -12.18 26.83 -1.74
C GLY A 338 -12.33 27.12 -3.23
N THR A 339 -11.32 26.84 -4.07
CA THR A 339 -11.36 27.11 -5.54
C THR A 339 -12.07 26.04 -6.36
N GLY A 340 -12.80 25.13 -5.73
CA GLY A 340 -13.58 24.12 -6.47
C GLY A 340 -12.76 22.97 -7.08
N LYS A 341 -11.55 22.66 -6.57
CA LYS A 341 -10.73 21.53 -7.07
C LYS A 341 -11.50 20.23 -7.29
N SER A 342 -12.30 19.84 -6.29
CA SER A 342 -13.09 18.60 -6.39
C SER A 342 -14.20 18.68 -7.44
N GLN A 343 -14.71 19.89 -7.75
CA GLN A 343 -15.67 20.10 -8.84
C GLN A 343 -14.99 19.94 -10.20
N THR A 344 -13.82 20.56 -10.35
CA THR A 344 -12.99 20.43 -11.57
C THR A 344 -12.65 18.97 -11.84
N ILE A 345 -12.15 18.23 -10.81
CA ILE A 345 -11.82 16.80 -10.92
C ILE A 345 -13.06 15.98 -11.31
N THR A 346 -14.22 16.24 -10.68
CA THR A 346 -15.48 15.55 -11.02
C THR A 346 -15.86 15.74 -12.48
N ASN A 347 -15.76 16.97 -12.98
CA ASN A 347 -16.04 17.28 -14.39
C ASN A 347 -15.01 16.66 -15.35
N ILE A 348 -13.72 16.64 -15.00
CA ILE A 348 -12.68 15.95 -15.79
C ILE A 348 -13.01 14.46 -15.92
N ILE A 349 -13.35 13.80 -14.82
CA ILE A 349 -13.72 12.38 -14.82
C ILE A 349 -14.97 12.15 -15.68
N ALA A 350 -16.00 12.97 -15.51
CA ALA A 350 -17.24 12.85 -16.26
C ALA A 350 -17.03 13.05 -17.77
N THR A 351 -16.25 14.06 -18.16
CA THR A 351 -15.92 14.35 -19.55
C THR A 351 -15.12 13.23 -20.19
N ALA A 352 -14.10 12.71 -19.47
CA ALA A 352 -13.28 11.61 -19.94
C ALA A 352 -14.10 10.31 -20.09
N ALA A 353 -14.98 10.01 -19.14
CA ALA A 353 -15.88 8.86 -19.21
C ALA A 353 -16.84 8.95 -20.41
N ARG A 354 -17.40 10.13 -20.70
CA ARG A 354 -18.23 10.36 -21.88
C ARG A 354 -17.48 10.07 -23.19
N GLU A 355 -16.18 10.38 -23.23
CA GLU A 355 -15.33 10.11 -24.40
C GLU A 355 -14.81 8.66 -24.43
N GLY A 356 -15.25 7.79 -23.53
CA GLY A 356 -14.83 6.39 -23.44
C GLY A 356 -13.40 6.20 -22.92
N LYS A 357 -12.84 7.22 -22.27
CA LYS A 357 -11.51 7.15 -21.68
C LYS A 357 -11.55 6.51 -20.29
N THR A 358 -10.50 5.76 -19.96
CA THR A 358 -10.27 5.25 -18.60
C THR A 358 -9.55 6.31 -17.77
N VAL A 359 -10.02 6.54 -16.54
CA VAL A 359 -9.44 7.53 -15.62
C VAL A 359 -8.96 6.83 -14.36
N LEU A 360 -7.72 7.07 -13.97
CA LEU A 360 -7.17 6.72 -12.66
C LEU A 360 -7.06 7.99 -11.82
N PHE A 361 -7.86 8.08 -10.76
CA PHE A 361 -7.76 9.16 -9.78
C PHE A 361 -6.99 8.67 -8.54
N VAL A 362 -5.87 9.30 -8.24
CA VAL A 362 -5.00 8.96 -7.10
C VAL A 362 -4.97 10.11 -6.11
N ALA A 363 -5.09 9.82 -4.83
CA ALA A 363 -4.95 10.78 -3.74
C ALA A 363 -4.19 10.17 -2.56
N GLU A 364 -3.45 11.01 -1.85
CA GLU A 364 -2.69 10.60 -0.66
C GLU A 364 -3.63 10.19 0.50
N LYS A 365 -4.75 10.90 0.65
CA LYS A 365 -5.70 10.70 1.76
C LYS A 365 -7.04 10.17 1.27
N MET A 366 -7.56 9.20 2.00
CA MET A 366 -8.90 8.65 1.78
C MET A 366 -9.99 9.72 1.73
N ALA A 367 -9.92 10.72 2.61
CA ALA A 367 -10.88 11.82 2.64
C ALA A 367 -10.98 12.57 1.29
N ALA A 368 -9.88 12.70 0.56
CA ALA A 368 -9.89 13.33 -0.76
C ALA A 368 -10.56 12.45 -1.82
N LEU A 369 -10.34 11.13 -1.77
CA LEU A 369 -11.02 10.16 -2.63
C LEU A 369 -12.53 10.18 -2.39
N SER A 370 -12.94 10.07 -1.11
CA SER A 370 -14.36 10.05 -0.73
C SER A 370 -15.11 11.30 -1.19
N VAL A 371 -14.51 12.49 -1.08
CA VAL A 371 -15.16 13.74 -1.54
C VAL A 371 -15.46 13.71 -3.04
N VAL A 372 -14.56 13.21 -3.86
CA VAL A 372 -14.74 13.12 -5.32
C VAL A 372 -15.75 12.00 -5.65
N HIS A 373 -15.59 10.83 -5.01
CA HIS A 373 -16.50 9.70 -5.18
C HIS A 373 -17.96 10.08 -4.84
N ASP A 374 -18.20 10.69 -3.67
CA ASP A 374 -19.52 11.13 -3.25
C ASP A 374 -20.16 12.12 -4.24
N ARG A 375 -19.37 12.98 -4.89
CA ARG A 375 -19.85 13.86 -5.94
C ARG A 375 -20.27 13.09 -7.18
N LEU A 376 -19.45 12.14 -7.62
CA LEU A 376 -19.77 11.26 -8.76
C LEU A 376 -21.05 10.45 -8.50
N VAL A 377 -21.22 9.92 -7.29
CA VAL A 377 -22.45 9.25 -6.87
C VAL A 377 -23.66 10.18 -6.95
N LYS A 378 -23.55 11.40 -6.42
CA LYS A 378 -24.63 12.39 -6.45
C LYS A 378 -25.01 12.85 -7.85
N THR A 379 -24.09 12.79 -8.80
CA THR A 379 -24.36 13.13 -10.22
C THR A 379 -24.78 11.92 -11.06
N GLY A 380 -25.00 10.75 -10.42
CA GLY A 380 -25.46 9.53 -11.11
C GLY A 380 -24.36 8.75 -11.82
N LEU A 381 -23.10 9.02 -11.53
CA LEU A 381 -21.93 8.36 -12.14
C LEU A 381 -21.33 7.26 -11.26
N ALA A 382 -22.06 6.78 -10.25
CA ALA A 382 -21.58 5.71 -9.36
C ALA A 382 -21.18 4.44 -10.11
N ASP A 383 -21.96 4.07 -11.15
CA ASP A 383 -21.80 2.79 -11.84
C ASP A 383 -20.53 2.70 -12.72
N ILE A 384 -19.90 3.83 -13.02
CA ILE A 384 -18.63 3.87 -13.77
C ILE A 384 -17.41 3.96 -12.86
N CYS A 385 -17.61 4.02 -11.55
CA CYS A 385 -16.54 4.20 -10.56
C CYS A 385 -16.23 2.88 -9.88
N LEU A 386 -14.94 2.55 -9.80
CA LEU A 386 -14.42 1.48 -8.94
C LEU A 386 -13.51 2.13 -7.88
N GLU A 387 -13.94 2.08 -6.63
CA GLU A 387 -13.14 2.56 -5.51
C GLU A 387 -12.18 1.45 -5.05
N LEU A 388 -10.89 1.71 -5.21
CA LEU A 388 -9.83 0.81 -4.77
C LEU A 388 -9.12 1.43 -3.58
N HIS A 389 -9.38 0.91 -2.40
CA HIS A 389 -8.55 1.19 -1.24
C HIS A 389 -7.29 0.34 -1.31
N SER A 390 -6.22 0.73 -0.61
CA SER A 390 -4.98 -0.04 -0.56
C SER A 390 -5.25 -1.54 -0.27
N LYS A 391 -4.24 -2.40 -0.39
CA LYS A 391 -4.29 -3.89 -0.29
C LYS A 391 -5.25 -4.49 0.75
N ALA A 392 -5.68 -3.70 1.71
CA ALA A 392 -6.71 -4.04 2.67
C ALA A 392 -8.14 -4.09 2.09
N SER A 393 -8.34 -3.66 0.86
CA SER A 393 -9.65 -3.79 0.22
C SER A 393 -9.93 -5.26 0.02
N ASN A 394 -10.85 -5.73 0.80
CA ASN A 394 -11.37 -7.08 0.76
C ASN A 394 -11.62 -7.50 -0.70
N LYS A 395 -10.83 -8.44 -1.25
CA LYS A 395 -11.02 -9.01 -2.61
C LYS A 395 -12.49 -9.26 -2.90
N LYS A 396 -13.24 -9.68 -1.87
CA LYS A 396 -14.68 -9.93 -1.94
C LYS A 396 -15.49 -8.64 -2.21
N ALA A 397 -15.11 -7.50 -1.64
CA ALA A 397 -15.79 -6.23 -1.89
C ALA A 397 -15.53 -5.73 -3.32
N VAL A 398 -14.29 -5.82 -3.79
CA VAL A 398 -13.92 -5.46 -5.18
C VAL A 398 -14.65 -6.36 -6.18
N LEU A 399 -14.67 -7.67 -5.96
CA LEU A 399 -15.39 -8.61 -6.82
C LEU A 399 -16.91 -8.39 -6.81
N ALA A 400 -17.49 -8.05 -5.64
CA ALA A 400 -18.91 -7.71 -5.52
C ALA A 400 -19.23 -6.41 -6.31
N GLU A 401 -18.36 -5.40 -6.23
CA GLU A 401 -18.52 -4.15 -6.96
C GLU A 401 -18.39 -4.35 -8.47
N LEU A 402 -17.41 -5.12 -8.93
CA LEU A 402 -17.29 -5.52 -10.34
C LEU A 402 -18.53 -6.28 -10.82
N GLY A 403 -19.04 -7.21 -10.01
CA GLY A 403 -20.27 -7.96 -10.31
C GLY A 403 -21.49 -7.04 -10.42
N ARG A 404 -21.61 -6.04 -9.53
CA ARG A 404 -22.67 -5.04 -9.56
C ARG A 404 -22.59 -4.20 -10.85
N THR A 405 -21.40 -3.70 -11.18
CA THR A 405 -21.17 -2.88 -12.38
C THR A 405 -21.48 -3.66 -13.67
N LEU A 406 -21.04 -4.91 -13.77
CA LEU A 406 -21.35 -5.78 -14.91
C LEU A 406 -22.85 -6.03 -15.07
N THR A 407 -23.57 -6.19 -13.97
CA THR A 407 -25.03 -6.36 -13.99
C THR A 407 -25.73 -5.06 -14.41
N ALA A 408 -25.28 -3.93 -13.88
CA ALA A 408 -25.83 -2.60 -14.22
C ALA A 408 -25.57 -2.21 -15.68
N ALA A 409 -24.42 -2.59 -16.25
CA ALA A 409 -24.06 -2.26 -17.62
C ALA A 409 -25.08 -2.77 -18.66
N GLY A 410 -25.69 -3.93 -18.41
CA GLY A 410 -26.77 -4.48 -19.27
C GLY A 410 -28.10 -3.71 -19.19
N ALA A 411 -28.29 -2.89 -18.17
CA ALA A 411 -29.52 -2.14 -17.92
C ALA A 411 -29.45 -0.65 -18.30
N ILE A 412 -28.29 -0.13 -18.71
CA ILE A 412 -28.11 1.27 -19.09
C ILE A 412 -28.84 1.54 -20.42
N PRO A 413 -29.86 2.39 -20.43
CA PRO A 413 -30.57 2.73 -21.67
C PRO A 413 -29.66 3.54 -22.61
N ASN A 414 -29.76 3.25 -23.91
CA ASN A 414 -29.08 4.04 -24.93
C ASN A 414 -29.81 5.39 -25.05
N VAL A 415 -29.28 6.43 -24.39
CA VAL A 415 -29.87 7.77 -24.41
C VAL A 415 -29.35 8.48 -25.65
N PRO A 416 -30.26 9.00 -26.54
CA PRO A 416 -29.86 9.82 -27.66
C PRO A 416 -29.07 11.07 -27.17
N GLY A 417 -28.12 11.53 -27.97
CA GLY A 417 -27.30 12.71 -27.66
C GLY A 417 -28.12 13.97 -27.30
N PRO A 418 -27.50 14.99 -26.70
CA PRO A 418 -28.20 16.17 -26.19
C PRO A 418 -29.00 16.83 -27.28
N PRO A 419 -30.29 17.16 -27.04
CA PRO A 419 -31.13 17.75 -28.03
C PRO A 419 -30.66 19.17 -28.43
N ASP A 420 -30.94 19.57 -29.64
CA ASP A 420 -30.70 20.94 -30.17
C ASP A 420 -31.27 22.06 -29.28
N SER A 421 -32.14 21.72 -28.33
CA SER A 421 -32.68 22.60 -27.31
C SER A 421 -31.63 23.29 -26.42
N LEU A 422 -30.44 22.71 -26.22
CA LEU A 422 -29.37 23.35 -25.46
C LEU A 422 -28.74 24.52 -26.22
N ARG A 423 -28.61 24.41 -27.57
CA ARG A 423 -28.20 25.53 -28.41
C ARG A 423 -29.21 26.66 -28.36
N ALA A 424 -30.48 26.35 -28.52
CA ALA A 424 -31.55 27.32 -28.49
C ALA A 424 -31.71 28.01 -27.12
N ALA A 425 -31.35 27.39 -26.03
CA ALA A 425 -31.38 27.98 -24.69
C ALA A 425 -30.24 28.99 -24.45
N ARG A 426 -29.04 28.75 -25.04
CA ARG A 426 -27.91 29.69 -24.95
C ARG A 426 -28.12 30.92 -25.81
N ASP A 427 -28.69 30.76 -27.00
CA ASP A 427 -28.85 31.83 -28.01
C ASP A 427 -30.04 32.76 -27.69
N ARG A 428 -30.75 32.56 -26.58
CA ARG A 428 -31.76 33.44 -25.97
C ARG A 428 -31.14 34.36 -24.92
#